data_30fb78ed89a2f332647216e8c9056754
#
_entry.id   30fb78ed89a2f332647216e8c9056754
#
_cell.length_a   1.000
_cell.length_b   1.000
_cell.length_c   1.000
_cell.angle_alpha   90.00
_cell.angle_beta   90.00
_cell.angle_gamma   90.00
#
_symmetry.space_group_name_H-M   'P 1'
#
loop_
_entity.id
_entity.type
_entity.pdbx_description
1 polymer ?
#
loop_
_entity_poly.entity_id
_entity_poly.type
_entity_poly.pdbx_seq_one_letter_code
_entity_poly.pdbx_strand_id
1 'polypeptide(L)'
;MVVERTASFGKLHLKGIVASVGLTAGLLVLIFPLPELESPARIQLALTLGALSFWASGVMPAPITGMLYMGLLLITNSSDPLTVFSGWTNEGGSLWLVLCAFLIASGVERSGLARRAALSICASGQVKGFQSLIAAIAVIELLFALIIPSAFARTFVILAVAKEVCKENSVSETDAAVINFACFALAVPTTLIFLTSEPALNTLVVEYSELGLSWVGWFSTIGIPNIIYLFLVTVLFIRVFKPSGKVFVDGVKSRASLEDLGRLSPKEKKMALWLSLMIAFWLLYPFMGIGIAWGTMLLTSLMFLPRIGVLDAKAFADVPVGTL
;
A
#
# COMPACT_ATOMS: atom_id res chain seq x y z
N MET A 1 -20.58 -15.20 26.81
CA MET A 1 -19.94 -14.25 27.77
C MET A 1 -18.76 -14.85 28.53
N VAL A 2 -18.82 -16.08 29.10
CA VAL A 2 -17.66 -16.72 29.79
C VAL A 2 -16.60 -17.19 28.77
N VAL A 3 -16.98 -17.78 27.65
CA VAL A 3 -16.06 -18.27 26.59
C VAL A 3 -15.32 -17.13 25.88
N GLU A 4 -15.94 -15.97 25.71
CA GLU A 4 -15.27 -14.79 25.12
C GLU A 4 -14.26 -14.16 26.08
N ARG A 5 -14.51 -14.19 27.40
CA ARG A 5 -13.55 -13.71 28.40
C ARG A 5 -12.31 -14.60 28.47
N THR A 6 -12.46 -15.92 28.43
CA THR A 6 -11.31 -16.84 28.46
C THR A 6 -10.45 -16.74 27.17
N ALA A 7 -11.07 -16.57 26.00
CA ALA A 7 -10.33 -16.35 24.75
C ALA A 7 -9.59 -14.98 24.74
N SER A 8 -10.16 -13.95 25.39
CA SER A 8 -9.53 -12.64 25.54
C SER A 8 -8.32 -12.68 26.47
N PHE A 9 -8.44 -13.40 27.62
CA PHE A 9 -7.33 -13.59 28.56
C PHE A 9 -6.15 -14.36 27.93
N GLY A 10 -6.43 -15.43 27.19
CA GLY A 10 -5.37 -16.20 26.49
C GLY A 10 -4.61 -15.38 25.46
N LYS A 11 -5.31 -14.52 24.69
CA LYS A 11 -4.68 -13.61 23.74
C LYS A 11 -3.82 -12.54 24.41
N LEU A 12 -4.24 -12.01 25.54
CA LEU A 12 -3.49 -11.01 26.31
C LEU A 12 -2.20 -11.62 26.88
N HIS A 13 -2.27 -12.86 27.41
CA HIS A 13 -1.10 -13.60 27.89
C HIS A 13 -0.08 -13.87 26.78
N LEU A 14 -0.52 -14.30 25.61
CA LEU A 14 0.38 -14.56 24.48
C LEU A 14 1.09 -13.28 24.01
N LYS A 15 0.39 -12.17 23.93
CA LYS A 15 0.97 -10.86 23.60
C LYS A 15 2.05 -10.47 24.61
N GLY A 16 1.77 -10.63 25.90
CA GLY A 16 2.74 -10.36 26.97
C GLY A 16 3.98 -11.24 26.87
N ILE A 17 3.81 -12.53 26.58
CA ILE A 17 4.94 -13.47 26.40
C ILE A 17 5.84 -13.04 25.24
N VAL A 18 5.28 -12.74 24.06
CA VAL A 18 6.05 -12.30 22.89
C VAL A 18 6.82 -11.02 23.18
N ALA A 19 6.17 -10.03 23.81
CA ALA A 19 6.83 -8.79 24.22
C ALA A 19 7.97 -9.04 25.23
N SER A 20 7.74 -9.92 26.22
CA SER A 20 8.75 -10.26 27.22
C SER A 20 9.96 -10.99 26.62
N VAL A 21 9.75 -11.87 25.65
CA VAL A 21 10.84 -12.58 24.95
C VAL A 21 11.78 -11.58 24.26
N GLY A 22 11.25 -10.61 23.53
CA GLY A 22 12.10 -9.63 22.85
C GLY A 22 12.81 -8.69 23.82
N LEU A 23 12.13 -8.25 24.89
CA LEU A 23 12.79 -7.46 25.94
C LEU A 23 13.91 -8.24 26.64
N THR A 24 13.67 -9.52 26.95
CA THR A 24 14.69 -10.38 27.54
C THR A 24 15.86 -10.58 26.60
N ALA A 25 15.60 -10.82 25.28
CA ALA A 25 16.64 -10.93 24.29
C ALA A 25 17.46 -9.63 24.18
N GLY A 26 16.81 -8.47 24.18
CA GLY A 26 17.47 -7.17 24.21
C GLY A 26 18.35 -6.98 25.45
N LEU A 27 17.84 -7.34 26.64
CA LEU A 27 18.63 -7.29 27.88
C LEU A 27 19.85 -8.23 27.84
N LEU A 28 19.69 -9.42 27.29
CA LEU A 28 20.81 -10.36 27.12
C LEU A 28 21.90 -9.79 26.21
N VAL A 29 21.52 -9.12 25.12
CA VAL A 29 22.48 -8.43 24.22
C VAL A 29 23.27 -7.34 24.96
N LEU A 30 22.66 -6.66 25.93
CA LEU A 30 23.35 -5.64 26.73
C LEU A 30 24.29 -6.24 27.77
N ILE A 31 23.89 -7.36 28.39
CA ILE A 31 24.64 -8.00 29.50
C ILE A 31 25.80 -8.84 28.98
N PHE A 32 25.57 -9.65 27.92
CA PHE A 32 26.60 -10.51 27.40
C PHE A 32 27.59 -9.74 26.49
N PRO A 33 28.89 -9.91 26.64
CA PRO A 33 29.87 -9.26 25.79
C PRO A 33 29.75 -9.82 24.37
N LEU A 34 29.52 -8.93 23.41
CA LEU A 34 29.62 -9.21 21.99
C LEU A 34 30.83 -8.45 21.46
N PRO A 35 32.00 -9.09 21.39
CA PRO A 35 33.25 -8.40 21.15
C PRO A 35 33.35 -7.73 19.78
N GLU A 36 32.54 -8.16 18.81
CA GLU A 36 32.53 -7.60 17.47
C GLU A 36 31.58 -6.40 17.32
N LEU A 37 30.76 -6.09 18.37
CA LEU A 37 29.80 -4.98 18.34
C LEU A 37 30.22 -3.86 19.30
N GLU A 38 30.40 -2.67 18.75
CA GLU A 38 30.60 -1.45 19.54
C GLU A 38 29.39 -1.15 20.42
N SER A 39 29.61 -0.39 21.51
CA SER A 39 28.55 -0.06 22.47
C SER A 39 27.30 0.56 21.85
N PRO A 40 27.36 1.53 20.92
CA PRO A 40 26.16 2.07 20.27
C PRO A 40 25.40 1.02 19.48
N ALA A 41 26.09 0.17 18.72
CA ALA A 41 25.47 -0.89 17.92
C ALA A 41 24.77 -1.95 18.79
N ARG A 42 25.34 -2.28 19.95
CA ARG A 42 24.71 -3.19 20.92
C ARG A 42 23.41 -2.61 21.49
N ILE A 43 23.42 -1.31 21.82
CA ILE A 43 22.24 -0.62 22.31
C ILE A 43 21.16 -0.60 21.22
N GLN A 44 21.52 -0.26 19.98
CA GLN A 44 20.60 -0.28 18.83
C GLN A 44 19.97 -1.66 18.65
N LEU A 45 20.79 -2.73 18.66
CA LEU A 45 20.31 -4.11 18.54
C LEU A 45 19.32 -4.47 19.66
N ALA A 46 19.65 -4.12 20.91
CA ALA A 46 18.78 -4.40 22.06
C ALA A 46 17.43 -3.66 21.94
N LEU A 47 17.46 -2.39 21.58
CA LEU A 47 16.24 -1.58 21.37
C LEU A 47 15.42 -2.09 20.19
N THR A 48 16.08 -2.52 19.11
CA THR A 48 15.43 -3.09 17.92
C THR A 48 14.68 -4.39 18.28
N LEU A 49 15.30 -5.30 19.04
CA LEU A 49 14.64 -6.53 19.48
C LEU A 49 13.42 -6.24 20.34
N GLY A 50 13.49 -5.24 21.23
CA GLY A 50 12.35 -4.77 22.00
C GLY A 50 11.24 -4.19 21.12
N ALA A 51 11.57 -3.31 20.20
CA ALA A 51 10.59 -2.70 19.27
C ALA A 51 9.92 -3.76 18.38
N LEU A 52 10.70 -4.67 17.79
CA LEU A 52 10.17 -5.78 16.97
C LEU A 52 9.21 -6.66 17.76
N SER A 53 9.50 -6.95 19.04
CA SER A 53 8.61 -7.75 19.85
C SER A 53 7.30 -7.03 20.19
N PHE A 54 7.34 -5.71 20.37
CA PHE A 54 6.15 -4.89 20.58
C PHE A 54 5.29 -4.82 19.33
N TRP A 55 5.88 -4.64 18.15
CA TRP A 55 5.17 -4.69 16.87
C TRP A 55 4.57 -6.07 16.62
N ALA A 56 5.33 -7.14 16.82
CA ALA A 56 4.86 -8.51 16.60
C ALA A 56 3.73 -8.91 17.58
N SER A 57 3.82 -8.49 18.84
CA SER A 57 2.80 -8.80 19.85
C SER A 57 1.55 -7.93 19.75
N GLY A 58 1.69 -6.71 19.21
CA GLY A 58 0.63 -5.70 19.25
C GLY A 58 0.20 -5.32 20.67
N VAL A 59 1.14 -5.40 21.65
CA VAL A 59 0.95 -4.93 23.02
C VAL A 59 0.76 -3.42 23.06
N MET A 60 1.46 -2.72 22.17
CA MET A 60 1.40 -1.28 22.01
C MET A 60 1.05 -0.94 20.54
N PRO A 61 0.29 0.13 20.26
CA PRO A 61 0.08 0.60 18.90
C PRO A 61 1.40 0.86 18.17
N ALA A 62 1.50 0.43 16.91
CA ALA A 62 2.73 0.50 16.13
C ALA A 62 3.37 1.92 16.09
N PRO A 63 2.61 3.01 15.91
CA PRO A 63 3.19 4.36 15.93
C PRO A 63 3.84 4.73 17.26
N ILE A 64 3.20 4.33 18.38
CA ILE A 64 3.73 4.63 19.72
C ILE A 64 5.02 3.83 19.96
N THR A 65 5.07 2.57 19.49
CA THR A 65 6.30 1.77 19.54
C THR A 65 7.41 2.44 18.73
N GLY A 66 7.10 2.95 17.52
CA GLY A 66 8.06 3.67 16.68
C GLY A 66 8.59 4.94 17.37
N MET A 67 7.70 5.77 17.91
CA MET A 67 8.09 6.98 18.65
C MET A 67 8.97 6.65 19.87
N LEU A 68 8.61 5.62 20.64
CA LEU A 68 9.39 5.16 21.78
C LEU A 68 10.78 4.68 21.33
N TYR A 69 10.84 3.88 20.29
CA TYR A 69 12.08 3.36 19.71
C TYR A 69 13.02 4.50 19.26
N MET A 70 12.52 5.43 18.44
CA MET A 70 13.29 6.59 17.99
C MET A 70 13.76 7.44 19.18
N GLY A 71 12.87 7.71 20.14
CA GLY A 71 13.21 8.47 21.35
C GLY A 71 14.33 7.81 22.17
N LEU A 72 14.29 6.47 22.33
CA LEU A 72 15.31 5.72 23.03
C LEU A 72 16.65 5.73 22.28
N LEU A 73 16.67 5.62 20.95
CA LEU A 73 17.89 5.73 20.14
C LEU A 73 18.58 7.07 20.37
N LEU A 74 17.82 8.16 20.42
CA LEU A 74 18.35 9.50 20.65
C LEU A 74 18.83 9.72 22.09
N ILE A 75 18.04 9.33 23.09
CA ILE A 75 18.37 9.52 24.52
C ILE A 75 19.60 8.71 24.91
N THR A 76 19.76 7.51 24.34
CA THR A 76 20.92 6.67 24.60
C THR A 76 22.17 7.08 23.80
N ASN A 77 22.08 8.07 22.94
CA ASN A 77 23.10 8.48 21.97
C ASN A 77 23.64 7.29 21.13
N SER A 78 22.78 6.30 20.91
CA SER A 78 23.13 5.15 20.07
C SER A 78 22.96 5.44 18.57
N SER A 79 22.21 6.49 18.22
CA SER A 79 22.10 7.02 16.87
C SER A 79 21.97 8.53 16.90
N ASP A 80 22.38 9.22 15.83
CA ASP A 80 22.26 10.66 15.71
C ASP A 80 20.89 11.05 15.10
N PRO A 81 20.43 12.30 15.34
CA PRO A 81 19.12 12.75 14.85
C PRO A 81 18.97 12.70 13.33
N LEU A 82 20.03 12.95 12.56
CA LEU A 82 19.95 12.94 11.10
C LEU A 82 19.72 11.50 10.60
N THR A 83 20.36 10.54 11.22
CA THR A 83 20.15 9.11 10.92
C THR A 83 18.76 8.65 11.34
N VAL A 84 18.28 9.00 12.54
CA VAL A 84 16.94 8.60 13.03
C VAL A 84 15.83 9.19 12.15
N PHE A 85 15.99 10.42 11.68
CA PHE A 85 15.01 11.10 10.81
C PHE A 85 15.41 11.12 9.33
N SER A 86 16.30 10.22 8.91
CA SER A 86 16.81 10.18 7.53
C SER A 86 15.73 10.12 6.47
N GLY A 87 14.64 9.38 6.71
CA GLY A 87 13.52 9.31 5.78
C GLY A 87 12.85 10.67 5.47
N TRP A 88 13.01 11.68 6.35
CA TRP A 88 12.54 13.05 6.13
C TRP A 88 13.62 13.98 5.54
N THR A 89 14.88 13.70 5.80
CA THR A 89 16.01 14.61 5.56
C THR A 89 16.91 14.21 4.42
N ASN A 90 16.94 12.93 4.05
CA ASN A 90 17.78 12.41 2.96
C ASN A 90 17.35 12.97 1.60
N GLU A 91 18.28 12.98 0.64
CA GLU A 91 18.06 13.43 -0.73
C GLU A 91 16.90 12.69 -1.43
N GLY A 92 16.65 11.43 -1.04
CA GLY A 92 15.53 10.63 -1.53
C GLY A 92 14.16 11.09 -1.04
N GLY A 93 14.10 11.70 0.18
CA GLY A 93 12.85 12.21 0.76
C GLY A 93 11.74 11.16 0.84
N SER A 94 12.08 9.90 1.20
CA SER A 94 11.19 8.73 1.09
C SER A 94 9.87 8.92 1.84
N LEU A 95 9.88 9.48 3.05
CA LEU A 95 8.66 9.74 3.81
C LEU A 95 7.78 10.85 3.20
N TRP A 96 8.39 11.85 2.56
CA TRP A 96 7.62 12.84 1.81
C TRP A 96 6.91 12.21 0.61
N LEU A 97 7.58 11.28 -0.08
CA LEU A 97 6.96 10.54 -1.18
C LEU A 97 5.79 9.69 -0.67
N VAL A 98 5.94 9.03 0.48
CA VAL A 98 4.86 8.25 1.12
C VAL A 98 3.68 9.15 1.49
N LEU A 99 3.93 10.30 2.11
CA LEU A 99 2.87 11.27 2.43
C LEU A 99 2.11 11.71 1.17
N CYS A 100 2.85 12.11 0.14
CA CYS A 100 2.25 12.50 -1.14
C CYS A 100 1.44 11.36 -1.76
N ALA A 101 1.92 10.13 -1.65
CA ALA A 101 1.23 8.94 -2.13
C ALA A 101 -0.15 8.77 -1.49
N PHE A 102 -0.27 8.92 -0.18
CA PHE A 102 -1.56 8.87 0.50
C PHE A 102 -2.49 10.02 0.09
N LEU A 103 -1.97 11.22 -0.08
CA LEU A 103 -2.74 12.37 -0.55
C LEU A 103 -3.26 12.16 -1.98
N ILE A 104 -2.43 11.64 -2.88
CA ILE A 104 -2.83 11.28 -4.25
C ILE A 104 -3.91 10.19 -4.21
N ALA A 105 -3.73 9.13 -3.41
CA ALA A 105 -4.70 8.05 -3.25
C ALA A 105 -6.06 8.57 -2.77
N SER A 106 -6.07 9.46 -1.75
CA SER A 106 -7.29 10.15 -1.29
C SER A 106 -7.94 10.95 -2.43
N GLY A 107 -7.17 11.66 -3.24
CA GLY A 107 -7.67 12.38 -4.41
C GLY A 107 -8.31 11.47 -5.46
N VAL A 108 -7.68 10.36 -5.76
CA VAL A 108 -8.22 9.36 -6.70
C VAL A 108 -9.55 8.78 -6.20
N GLU A 109 -9.60 8.40 -4.93
CA GLU A 109 -10.79 7.84 -4.30
C GLU A 109 -11.93 8.85 -4.30
N ARG A 110 -11.71 10.05 -3.78
CA ARG A 110 -12.72 11.12 -3.66
C ARG A 110 -13.18 11.68 -5.00
N SER A 111 -12.40 11.54 -6.06
CA SER A 111 -12.80 11.94 -7.40
C SER A 111 -13.82 10.99 -8.05
N GLY A 112 -13.84 9.72 -7.61
CA GLY A 112 -14.63 8.65 -8.23
C GLY A 112 -13.99 8.04 -9.48
N LEU A 113 -12.82 8.54 -9.90
CA LEU A 113 -12.13 8.08 -11.13
C LEU A 113 -11.79 6.59 -11.08
N ALA A 114 -11.30 6.11 -9.94
CA ALA A 114 -10.96 4.70 -9.77
C ALA A 114 -12.19 3.78 -9.90
N ARG A 115 -13.31 4.13 -9.25
CA ARG A 115 -14.56 3.36 -9.37
C ARG A 115 -15.03 3.29 -10.83
N ARG A 116 -15.02 4.41 -11.54
CA ARG A 116 -15.38 4.45 -12.97
C ARG A 116 -14.44 3.59 -13.81
N ALA A 117 -13.13 3.66 -13.60
CA ALA A 117 -12.16 2.86 -14.35
C ALA A 117 -12.38 1.36 -14.13
N ALA A 118 -12.59 0.93 -12.88
CA ALA A 118 -12.88 -0.46 -12.55
C ALA A 118 -14.20 -0.95 -13.18
N LEU A 119 -15.29 -0.17 -13.08
CA LEU A 119 -16.56 -0.49 -13.72
C LEU A 119 -16.46 -0.54 -15.25
N SER A 120 -15.64 0.32 -15.86
CA SER A 120 -15.43 0.32 -17.32
C SER A 120 -14.81 -1.01 -17.80
N ILE A 121 -13.88 -1.57 -17.03
CA ILE A 121 -13.27 -2.88 -17.34
C ILE A 121 -14.31 -3.99 -17.18
N CYS A 122 -15.09 -3.99 -16.10
CA CYS A 122 -16.16 -4.97 -15.88
C CYS A 122 -17.24 -4.88 -16.97
N ALA A 123 -17.56 -3.67 -17.44
CA ALA A 123 -18.55 -3.41 -18.49
C ALA A 123 -18.08 -3.74 -19.91
N SER A 124 -16.81 -4.06 -20.13
CA SER A 124 -16.20 -4.27 -21.46
C SER A 124 -16.82 -5.43 -22.27
N GLY A 125 -17.66 -6.29 -21.64
CA GLY A 125 -18.27 -7.47 -22.25
C GLY A 125 -17.31 -8.66 -22.37
N GLN A 126 -16.07 -8.53 -21.94
CA GLN A 126 -15.10 -9.63 -21.84
C GLN A 126 -15.25 -10.39 -20.51
N VAL A 127 -15.80 -9.74 -19.49
CA VAL A 127 -16.03 -10.34 -18.17
C VAL A 127 -17.39 -11.04 -18.19
N LYS A 128 -17.37 -12.37 -18.32
CA LYS A 128 -18.58 -13.20 -18.45
C LYS A 128 -18.77 -14.22 -17.33
N GLY A 129 -17.75 -14.45 -16.52
CA GLY A 129 -17.79 -15.45 -15.47
C GLY A 129 -16.62 -15.34 -14.52
N PHE A 130 -16.49 -16.33 -13.61
CA PHE A 130 -15.49 -16.32 -12.55
C PHE A 130 -14.07 -16.04 -13.05
N GLN A 131 -13.59 -16.83 -14.03
CA GLN A 131 -12.20 -16.72 -14.51
C GLN A 131 -11.90 -15.35 -15.11
N SER A 132 -12.81 -14.85 -15.96
CA SER A 132 -12.66 -13.53 -16.58
C SER A 132 -12.81 -12.38 -15.57
N LEU A 133 -13.58 -12.57 -14.49
CA LEU A 133 -13.68 -11.59 -13.42
C LEU A 133 -12.38 -11.54 -12.60
N ILE A 134 -11.79 -12.69 -12.24
CA ILE A 134 -10.49 -12.73 -11.57
C ILE A 134 -9.39 -12.11 -12.45
N ALA A 135 -9.37 -12.41 -13.75
CA ALA A 135 -8.44 -11.78 -14.69
C ALA A 135 -8.67 -10.26 -14.80
N ALA A 136 -9.92 -9.80 -14.80
CA ALA A 136 -10.24 -8.38 -14.79
C ALA A 136 -9.75 -7.69 -13.51
N ILE A 137 -9.91 -8.32 -12.34
CA ILE A 137 -9.36 -7.82 -11.08
C ILE A 137 -7.83 -7.67 -11.18
N ALA A 138 -7.12 -8.67 -11.73
CA ALA A 138 -5.66 -8.58 -11.92
C ALA A 138 -5.25 -7.40 -12.83
N VAL A 139 -5.99 -7.17 -13.91
CA VAL A 139 -5.75 -6.03 -14.82
C VAL A 139 -6.03 -4.71 -14.11
N ILE A 140 -7.11 -4.62 -13.34
CA ILE A 140 -7.45 -3.41 -12.57
C ILE A 140 -6.37 -3.14 -11.53
N GLU A 141 -5.90 -4.16 -10.80
CA GLU A 141 -4.81 -4.03 -9.83
C GLU A 141 -3.53 -3.53 -10.49
N LEU A 142 -3.16 -4.07 -11.67
CA LEU A 142 -2.00 -3.62 -12.43
C LEU A 142 -2.10 -2.15 -12.82
N LEU A 143 -3.24 -1.74 -13.38
CA LEU A 143 -3.46 -0.35 -13.79
C LEU A 143 -3.49 0.60 -12.59
N PHE A 144 -4.10 0.17 -11.50
CA PHE A 144 -4.19 0.98 -10.29
C PHE A 144 -2.84 1.06 -9.56
N ALA A 145 -1.97 0.07 -9.67
CA ALA A 145 -0.61 0.13 -9.15
C ALA A 145 0.19 1.32 -9.72
N LEU A 146 -0.11 1.73 -10.95
CA LEU A 146 0.49 2.91 -11.57
C LEU A 146 -0.08 4.23 -11.00
N ILE A 147 -1.36 4.22 -10.59
CA ILE A 147 -2.14 5.43 -10.34
C ILE A 147 -2.33 5.68 -8.84
N ILE A 148 -2.52 4.60 -8.07
CA ILE A 148 -2.81 4.65 -6.63
C ILE A 148 -1.61 4.07 -5.88
N PRO A 149 -0.78 4.90 -5.28
CA PRO A 149 0.46 4.48 -4.60
C PRO A 149 0.19 3.92 -3.18
N SER A 150 -0.75 3.01 -3.06
CA SER A 150 -1.06 2.28 -1.84
C SER A 150 -1.83 1.01 -2.17
N ALA A 151 -1.28 -0.14 -1.80
CA ALA A 151 -1.93 -1.44 -2.01
C ALA A 151 -3.28 -1.53 -1.29
N PHE A 152 -3.36 -1.03 -0.07
CA PHE A 152 -4.62 -1.03 0.70
C PHE A 152 -5.70 -0.18 0.02
N ALA A 153 -5.38 1.05 -0.38
CA ALA A 153 -6.34 1.92 -1.05
C ALA A 153 -6.85 1.29 -2.35
N ARG A 154 -5.95 0.71 -3.18
CA ARG A 154 -6.34 -0.02 -4.39
C ARG A 154 -7.30 -1.15 -4.09
N THR A 155 -6.91 -2.02 -3.16
CA THR A 155 -7.70 -3.19 -2.78
C THR A 155 -9.10 -2.80 -2.32
N PHE A 156 -9.25 -1.76 -1.49
CA PHE A 156 -10.58 -1.35 -1.02
C PHE A 156 -11.46 -0.81 -2.14
N VAL A 157 -10.91 -0.04 -3.07
CA VAL A 157 -11.67 0.45 -4.24
C VAL A 157 -12.12 -0.73 -5.11
N ILE A 158 -11.22 -1.67 -5.40
CA ILE A 158 -11.53 -2.84 -6.25
C ILE A 158 -12.52 -3.76 -5.54
N LEU A 159 -12.36 -3.96 -4.24
CA LEU A 159 -13.28 -4.74 -3.41
C LEU A 159 -14.70 -4.16 -3.41
N ALA A 160 -14.83 -2.82 -3.36
CA ALA A 160 -16.14 -2.18 -3.44
C ALA A 160 -16.84 -2.47 -4.78
N VAL A 161 -16.10 -2.36 -5.90
CA VAL A 161 -16.62 -2.68 -7.24
C VAL A 161 -16.90 -4.19 -7.38
N ALA A 162 -16.02 -5.06 -6.89
CA ALA A 162 -16.22 -6.51 -6.93
C ALA A 162 -17.49 -6.93 -6.16
N LYS A 163 -17.73 -6.33 -4.98
CA LYS A 163 -18.96 -6.55 -4.22
C LYS A 163 -20.21 -6.08 -4.95
N GLU A 164 -20.14 -4.91 -5.61
CA GLU A 164 -21.23 -4.38 -6.44
C GLU A 164 -21.57 -5.35 -7.58
N VAL A 165 -20.56 -5.80 -8.34
CA VAL A 165 -20.69 -6.77 -9.42
C VAL A 165 -21.27 -8.10 -8.92
N CYS A 166 -20.76 -8.62 -7.80
CA CYS A 166 -21.29 -9.86 -7.20
C CYS A 166 -22.76 -9.73 -6.81
N LYS A 167 -23.14 -8.62 -6.18
CA LYS A 167 -24.51 -8.35 -5.75
C LYS A 167 -25.46 -8.24 -6.94
N GLU A 168 -25.11 -7.46 -7.96
CA GLU A 168 -25.91 -7.26 -9.17
C GLU A 168 -26.17 -8.57 -9.94
N ASN A 169 -25.18 -9.47 -9.92
CA ASN A 169 -25.26 -10.74 -10.63
C ASN A 169 -25.72 -11.91 -9.76
N SER A 170 -26.16 -11.65 -8.52
CA SER A 170 -26.67 -12.67 -7.59
C SER A 170 -25.66 -13.82 -7.38
N VAL A 171 -24.38 -13.47 -7.29
CA VAL A 171 -23.30 -14.44 -7.00
C VAL A 171 -23.49 -14.97 -5.59
N SER A 172 -23.28 -16.28 -5.39
CA SER A 172 -23.39 -16.92 -4.07
C SER A 172 -22.43 -16.28 -3.05
N GLU A 173 -22.79 -16.26 -1.76
CA GLU A 173 -21.94 -15.69 -0.71
C GLU A 173 -20.56 -16.34 -0.66
N THR A 174 -20.50 -17.67 -0.87
CA THR A 174 -19.24 -18.40 -0.90
C THR A 174 -18.35 -17.95 -2.06
N ASP A 175 -18.92 -17.85 -3.28
CA ASP A 175 -18.16 -17.43 -4.46
C ASP A 175 -17.79 -15.95 -4.38
N ALA A 176 -18.67 -15.11 -3.83
CA ALA A 176 -18.37 -13.70 -3.56
C ALA A 176 -17.23 -13.54 -2.54
N ALA A 177 -17.15 -14.39 -1.51
CA ALA A 177 -16.04 -14.37 -0.56
C ALA A 177 -14.71 -14.71 -1.25
N VAL A 178 -14.70 -15.70 -2.17
CA VAL A 178 -13.51 -16.04 -2.97
C VAL A 178 -13.10 -14.89 -3.90
N ILE A 179 -14.07 -14.26 -4.58
CA ILE A 179 -13.80 -13.09 -5.44
C ILE A 179 -13.25 -11.92 -4.62
N ASN A 180 -13.83 -11.67 -3.44
CA ASN A 180 -13.33 -10.63 -2.53
C ASN A 180 -11.91 -10.94 -2.06
N PHE A 181 -11.59 -12.21 -1.78
CA PHE A 181 -10.24 -12.63 -1.43
C PHE A 181 -9.26 -12.44 -2.59
N ALA A 182 -9.69 -12.60 -3.84
CA ALA A 182 -8.86 -12.33 -5.01
C ALA A 182 -8.37 -10.88 -5.04
N CYS A 183 -9.18 -9.90 -4.63
CA CYS A 183 -8.78 -8.50 -4.58
C CYS A 183 -7.53 -8.30 -3.69
N PHE A 184 -7.44 -8.99 -2.55
CA PHE A 184 -6.27 -8.94 -1.68
C PHE A 184 -5.10 -9.75 -2.24
N ALA A 185 -5.36 -10.97 -2.71
CA ALA A 185 -4.31 -11.88 -3.19
C ALA A 185 -3.59 -11.32 -4.42
N LEU A 186 -4.31 -10.64 -5.32
CA LEU A 186 -3.75 -10.08 -6.55
C LEU A 186 -3.14 -8.68 -6.34
N ALA A 187 -3.48 -7.99 -5.25
CA ALA A 187 -2.83 -6.75 -4.88
C ALA A 187 -1.35 -6.95 -4.49
N VAL A 188 -1.01 -8.10 -3.88
CA VAL A 188 0.35 -8.37 -3.39
C VAL A 188 1.42 -8.30 -4.50
N PRO A 189 1.29 -9.02 -5.64
CA PRO A 189 2.27 -8.91 -6.72
C PRO A 189 2.41 -7.51 -7.29
N THR A 190 1.35 -6.70 -7.24
CA THR A 190 1.35 -5.36 -7.85
C THR A 190 2.07 -4.32 -7.01
N THR A 191 2.37 -4.61 -5.73
CA THR A 191 3.10 -3.68 -4.85
C THR A 191 4.51 -3.37 -5.33
N LEU A 192 5.15 -4.30 -6.05
CA LEU A 192 6.52 -4.18 -6.53
C LEU A 192 6.64 -3.82 -8.01
N ILE A 193 5.52 -3.67 -8.75
CA ILE A 193 5.59 -3.43 -10.21
C ILE A 193 6.17 -2.05 -10.50
N PHE A 194 5.68 -1.01 -9.86
CA PHE A 194 6.23 0.34 -10.02
C PHE A 194 6.88 0.81 -8.72
N LEU A 195 7.91 1.62 -8.81
CA LEU A 195 8.56 2.21 -7.64
C LEU A 195 7.53 2.90 -6.72
N THR A 196 6.56 3.56 -7.31
CA THR A 196 5.50 4.30 -6.64
C THR A 196 4.26 3.48 -6.28
N SER A 197 4.22 2.17 -6.58
CA SER A 197 3.05 1.33 -6.21
C SER A 197 2.90 1.13 -4.70
N GLU A 198 4.01 1.05 -3.98
CA GLU A 198 4.09 0.95 -2.53
C GLU A 198 5.33 1.73 -2.06
N PRO A 199 5.29 3.06 -2.11
CA PRO A 199 6.49 3.88 -1.92
C PRO A 199 7.13 3.70 -0.55
N ALA A 200 6.35 3.42 0.50
CA ALA A 200 6.87 3.17 1.84
C ALA A 200 7.90 2.04 1.90
N LEU A 201 7.73 1.01 1.07
CA LEU A 201 8.64 -0.14 1.01
C LEU A 201 9.67 0.02 -0.11
N ASN A 202 9.21 0.38 -1.32
CA ASN A 202 10.04 0.34 -2.51
C ASN A 202 11.15 1.41 -2.51
N THR A 203 10.86 2.61 -1.96
CA THR A 203 11.90 3.65 -1.86
C THR A 203 12.98 3.30 -0.84
N LEU A 204 12.62 2.64 0.26
CA LEU A 204 13.61 2.12 1.22
C LEU A 204 14.54 1.10 0.56
N VAL A 205 13.98 0.17 -0.24
CA VAL A 205 14.81 -0.81 -0.97
C VAL A 205 15.78 -0.10 -1.91
N VAL A 206 15.36 0.92 -2.63
CA VAL A 206 16.26 1.70 -3.51
C VAL A 206 17.33 2.43 -2.71
N GLU A 207 16.94 3.06 -1.61
CA GLU A 207 17.84 3.85 -0.76
C GLU A 207 18.94 2.98 -0.14
N TYR A 208 18.58 1.81 0.41
CA TYR A 208 19.54 0.91 1.07
C TYR A 208 20.26 -0.06 0.11
N SER A 209 19.79 -0.24 -1.12
CA SER A 209 20.45 -1.11 -2.10
C SER A 209 21.69 -0.49 -2.75
N GLU A 210 21.89 0.82 -2.60
CA GLU A 210 22.94 1.60 -3.27
C GLU A 210 22.96 1.49 -4.81
N LEU A 211 21.90 0.90 -5.40
CA LEU A 211 21.81 0.66 -6.85
C LEU A 211 21.40 1.91 -7.64
N GLY A 212 20.95 2.97 -6.96
CA GLY A 212 20.53 4.23 -7.59
C GLY A 212 19.43 4.05 -8.64
N LEU A 213 18.51 3.10 -8.44
CA LEU A 213 17.48 2.78 -9.41
C LEU A 213 16.49 3.94 -9.60
N SER A 214 16.41 4.45 -10.82
CA SER A 214 15.34 5.35 -11.22
C SER A 214 13.99 4.61 -11.30
N TRP A 215 12.89 5.35 -11.45
CA TRP A 215 11.57 4.74 -11.63
C TRP A 215 11.50 3.75 -12.81
N VAL A 216 12.13 4.10 -13.95
CA VAL A 216 12.24 3.23 -15.13
C VAL A 216 13.20 2.06 -14.84
N GLY A 217 14.31 2.31 -14.15
CA GLY A 217 15.25 1.27 -13.70
C GLY A 217 14.56 0.24 -12.82
N TRP A 218 13.78 0.68 -11.83
CA TRP A 218 12.95 -0.19 -11.00
C TRP A 218 11.99 -1.03 -11.83
N PHE A 219 11.22 -0.39 -12.73
CA PHE A 219 10.25 -1.09 -13.57
C PHE A 219 10.89 -2.17 -14.43
N SER A 220 12.05 -1.89 -15.03
CA SER A 220 12.73 -2.84 -15.92
C SER A 220 13.34 -4.02 -15.15
N THR A 221 13.85 -3.80 -13.93
CA THR A 221 14.56 -4.84 -13.16
C THR A 221 13.63 -5.62 -12.23
N ILE A 222 12.68 -4.96 -11.60
CA ILE A 222 11.78 -5.54 -10.59
C ILE A 222 10.34 -5.62 -11.11
N GLY A 223 9.88 -4.59 -11.81
CA GLY A 223 8.50 -4.49 -12.28
C GLY A 223 8.12 -5.59 -13.28
N ILE A 224 8.95 -5.82 -14.30
CA ILE A 224 8.69 -6.85 -15.33
C ILE A 224 8.59 -8.26 -14.71
N PRO A 225 9.52 -8.73 -13.86
CA PRO A 225 9.35 -9.99 -13.14
C PRO A 225 8.07 -10.06 -12.31
N ASN A 226 7.65 -8.97 -11.69
CA ASN A 226 6.42 -8.94 -10.89
C ASN A 226 5.13 -8.94 -11.74
N ILE A 227 5.16 -8.47 -12.98
CA ILE A 227 4.06 -8.70 -13.94
C ILE A 227 3.92 -10.18 -14.26
N ILE A 228 5.04 -10.88 -14.47
CA ILE A 228 5.02 -12.34 -14.67
C ILE A 228 4.50 -13.04 -13.42
N TYR A 229 4.93 -12.61 -12.23
CA TYR A 229 4.44 -13.13 -10.95
C TYR A 229 2.94 -12.88 -10.79
N LEU A 230 2.41 -11.70 -11.10
CA LEU A 230 0.97 -11.41 -11.11
C LEU A 230 0.21 -12.37 -12.02
N PHE A 231 0.71 -12.60 -13.23
CA PHE A 231 0.11 -13.55 -14.16
C PHE A 231 0.07 -14.98 -13.58
N LEU A 232 1.19 -15.46 -13.03
CA LEU A 232 1.29 -16.79 -12.43
C LEU A 232 0.36 -16.94 -11.24
N VAL A 233 0.31 -15.94 -10.35
CA VAL A 233 -0.61 -15.92 -9.20
C VAL A 233 -2.06 -15.93 -9.66
N THR A 234 -2.40 -15.15 -10.69
CA THR A 234 -3.76 -15.12 -11.27
C THR A 234 -4.17 -16.50 -11.81
N VAL A 235 -3.29 -17.14 -12.59
CA VAL A 235 -3.53 -18.49 -13.13
C VAL A 235 -3.66 -19.51 -12.00
N LEU A 236 -2.77 -19.45 -11.01
CA LEU A 236 -2.82 -20.34 -9.84
C LEU A 236 -4.12 -20.15 -9.06
N PHE A 237 -4.52 -18.90 -8.81
CA PHE A 237 -5.76 -18.57 -8.11
C PHE A 237 -6.97 -19.17 -8.83
N ILE A 238 -7.09 -18.99 -10.14
CA ILE A 238 -8.18 -19.53 -10.96
C ILE A 238 -8.20 -21.08 -10.93
N ARG A 239 -7.03 -21.73 -10.83
CA ARG A 239 -6.94 -23.19 -10.79
C ARG A 239 -7.27 -23.79 -9.43
N VAL A 240 -6.87 -23.11 -8.36
CA VAL A 240 -7.06 -23.56 -6.97
C VAL A 240 -8.49 -23.26 -6.50
N PHE A 241 -8.95 -22.03 -6.70
CA PHE A 241 -10.27 -21.61 -6.27
C PHE A 241 -11.29 -21.79 -7.40
N LYS A 242 -12.04 -22.90 -7.30
CA LYS A 242 -13.13 -23.18 -8.23
C LYS A 242 -14.43 -22.63 -7.66
N PRO A 243 -15.28 -21.96 -8.45
CA PRO A 243 -16.59 -21.53 -7.98
C PRO A 243 -17.48 -22.72 -7.63
N SER A 244 -18.30 -22.57 -6.60
CA SER A 244 -19.26 -23.57 -6.14
C SER A 244 -20.42 -23.76 -7.14
N GLY A 245 -20.69 -22.72 -7.94
CA GLY A 245 -21.75 -22.69 -8.94
C GLY A 245 -21.34 -22.00 -10.23
N LYS A 246 -22.28 -21.79 -11.13
CA LYS A 246 -22.05 -20.98 -12.32
C LYS A 246 -22.04 -19.50 -11.94
N VAL A 247 -20.87 -18.90 -11.82
CA VAL A 247 -20.74 -17.45 -11.72
C VAL A 247 -20.91 -16.88 -13.12
N PHE A 248 -22.02 -16.20 -13.34
CA PHE A 248 -22.28 -15.46 -14.56
C PHE A 248 -22.21 -13.97 -14.25
N VAL A 249 -21.46 -13.21 -15.04
CA VAL A 249 -21.37 -11.76 -14.94
C VAL A 249 -22.02 -11.14 -16.17
N ASP A 250 -23.10 -10.43 -15.95
CA ASP A 250 -23.80 -9.72 -17.01
C ASP A 250 -23.17 -8.32 -17.22
N GLY A 251 -22.42 -8.18 -18.30
CA GLY A 251 -21.83 -6.90 -18.66
C GLY A 251 -22.84 -5.77 -18.91
N VAL A 252 -24.13 -6.10 -19.15
CA VAL A 252 -25.18 -5.09 -19.32
C VAL A 252 -25.46 -4.39 -18.00
N LYS A 253 -25.47 -5.13 -16.87
CA LYS A 253 -25.67 -4.55 -15.55
C LYS A 253 -24.52 -3.62 -15.17
N SER A 254 -23.29 -4.05 -15.37
CA SER A 254 -22.11 -3.20 -15.13
C SER A 254 -22.08 -1.97 -16.04
N ARG A 255 -22.62 -2.07 -17.27
CA ARG A 255 -22.81 -0.91 -18.16
C ARG A 255 -23.87 0.04 -17.63
N ALA A 256 -25.00 -0.45 -17.12
CA ALA A 256 -26.02 0.38 -16.50
C ALA A 256 -25.44 1.17 -15.32
N SER A 257 -24.69 0.51 -14.42
CA SER A 257 -23.99 1.20 -13.32
C SER A 257 -22.98 2.23 -13.81
N LEU A 258 -22.30 1.98 -14.94
CA LEU A 258 -21.40 2.95 -15.56
C LEU A 258 -22.15 4.12 -16.21
N GLU A 259 -23.29 3.86 -16.84
CA GLU A 259 -24.16 4.87 -17.44
C GLU A 259 -24.80 5.78 -16.38
N ASP A 260 -25.17 5.23 -15.22
CA ASP A 260 -25.67 5.99 -14.07
C ASP A 260 -24.66 7.00 -13.53
N LEU A 261 -23.35 6.73 -13.69
CA LEU A 261 -22.30 7.70 -13.38
C LEU A 261 -22.27 8.89 -14.38
N GLY A 262 -22.94 8.77 -15.52
CA GLY A 262 -23.01 9.79 -16.55
C GLY A 262 -21.63 10.11 -17.17
N ARG A 263 -21.49 11.34 -17.70
CA ARG A 263 -20.23 11.84 -18.27
C ARG A 263 -19.17 12.06 -17.18
N LEU A 264 -17.89 12.03 -17.57
CA LEU A 264 -16.78 12.36 -16.68
C LEU A 264 -17.02 13.72 -16.00
N SER A 265 -17.07 13.69 -14.68
CA SER A 265 -17.23 14.89 -13.87
C SER A 265 -16.00 15.81 -13.98
N PRO A 266 -16.14 17.11 -13.69
CA PRO A 266 -14.99 18.02 -13.65
C PRO A 266 -13.89 17.57 -12.69
N LYS A 267 -14.26 16.92 -11.57
CA LYS A 267 -13.30 16.37 -10.59
C LYS A 267 -12.52 15.19 -11.17
N GLU A 268 -13.21 14.25 -11.83
CA GLU A 268 -12.57 13.10 -12.49
C GLU A 268 -11.59 13.55 -13.59
N LYS A 269 -11.99 14.52 -14.41
CA LYS A 269 -11.13 15.08 -15.47
C LYS A 269 -9.88 15.74 -14.91
N LYS A 270 -10.03 16.55 -13.86
CA LYS A 270 -8.88 17.18 -13.19
C LYS A 270 -7.96 16.13 -12.56
N MET A 271 -8.53 15.12 -11.90
CA MET A 271 -7.73 14.06 -11.30
C MET A 271 -6.97 13.27 -12.37
N ALA A 272 -7.61 12.92 -13.47
CA ALA A 272 -6.95 12.26 -14.59
C ALA A 272 -5.80 13.10 -15.16
N LEU A 273 -5.98 14.42 -15.29
CA LEU A 273 -4.91 15.33 -15.72
C LEU A 273 -3.76 15.33 -14.72
N TRP A 274 -4.01 15.48 -13.42
CA TRP A 274 -2.98 15.47 -12.38
C TRP A 274 -2.20 14.15 -12.36
N LEU A 275 -2.89 13.01 -12.49
CA LEU A 275 -2.23 11.71 -12.58
C LEU A 275 -1.35 11.60 -13.82
N SER A 276 -1.83 12.09 -14.97
CA SER A 276 -1.03 12.09 -16.19
C SER A 276 0.24 12.94 -16.04
N LEU A 277 0.13 14.12 -15.40
CA LEU A 277 1.28 14.98 -15.10
C LEU A 277 2.24 14.31 -14.12
N MET A 278 1.71 13.62 -13.11
CA MET A 278 2.51 12.89 -12.13
C MET A 278 3.29 11.74 -12.79
N ILE A 279 2.64 10.93 -13.61
CA ILE A 279 3.29 9.84 -14.36
C ILE A 279 4.36 10.40 -15.30
N ALA A 280 4.04 11.47 -16.03
CA ALA A 280 5.01 12.13 -16.91
C ALA A 280 6.23 12.61 -16.10
N PHE A 281 6.03 13.20 -14.93
CA PHE A 281 7.12 13.60 -14.05
C PHE A 281 7.95 12.37 -13.60
N TRP A 282 7.33 11.27 -13.17
CA TRP A 282 8.05 10.06 -12.73
C TRP A 282 8.87 9.41 -13.86
N LEU A 283 8.47 9.58 -15.10
CA LEU A 283 9.26 9.13 -16.25
C LEU A 283 10.43 10.07 -16.57
N LEU A 284 10.26 11.36 -16.35
CA LEU A 284 11.19 12.41 -16.81
C LEU A 284 12.13 12.93 -15.72
N TYR A 285 11.83 12.72 -14.43
CA TYR A 285 12.62 13.32 -13.34
C TYR A 285 14.14 13.02 -13.41
N PRO A 286 14.60 11.83 -13.88
CA PRO A 286 16.04 11.57 -13.93
C PRO A 286 16.78 12.53 -14.88
N PHE A 287 16.08 13.08 -15.86
CA PHE A 287 16.63 14.04 -16.84
C PHE A 287 16.50 15.50 -16.37
N MET A 288 15.69 15.74 -15.32
CA MET A 288 15.41 17.10 -14.82
C MET A 288 16.34 17.52 -13.67
N GLY A 289 17.12 16.60 -13.10
CA GLY A 289 17.95 16.87 -11.94
C GLY A 289 17.16 17.17 -10.66
N ILE A 290 15.88 16.78 -10.60
CA ILE A 290 14.98 16.97 -9.47
C ILE A 290 14.70 15.60 -8.85
N GLY A 291 14.90 15.46 -7.53
CA GLY A 291 14.55 14.21 -6.83
C GLY A 291 13.07 13.86 -6.97
N ILE A 292 12.76 12.57 -7.08
CA ILE A 292 11.39 12.08 -7.28
C ILE A 292 10.43 12.56 -6.18
N ALA A 293 10.86 12.58 -4.92
CA ALA A 293 10.04 13.01 -3.79
C ALA A 293 9.71 14.51 -3.89
N TRP A 294 10.70 15.34 -4.20
CA TRP A 294 10.53 16.79 -4.24
C TRP A 294 9.61 17.25 -5.36
N GLY A 295 9.73 16.68 -6.55
CA GLY A 295 8.82 16.99 -7.64
C GLY A 295 7.42 16.43 -7.40
N THR A 296 7.30 15.23 -6.80
CA THR A 296 6.00 14.67 -6.40
C THR A 296 5.35 15.56 -5.33
N MET A 297 6.12 16.06 -4.36
CA MET A 297 5.63 16.98 -3.33
C MET A 297 5.13 18.30 -3.93
N LEU A 298 5.88 18.87 -4.88
CA LEU A 298 5.47 20.07 -5.59
C LEU A 298 4.14 19.85 -6.34
N LEU A 299 4.06 18.82 -7.16
CA LEU A 299 2.84 18.51 -7.91
C LEU A 299 1.65 18.22 -6.99
N THR A 300 1.86 17.46 -5.91
CA THR A 300 0.81 17.19 -4.92
C THR A 300 0.35 18.47 -4.22
N SER A 301 1.26 19.37 -3.88
CA SER A 301 0.92 20.67 -3.31
C SER A 301 0.08 21.53 -4.25
N LEU A 302 0.37 21.51 -5.55
CA LEU A 302 -0.42 22.21 -6.55
C LEU A 302 -1.85 21.62 -6.68
N MET A 303 -2.07 20.35 -6.32
CA MET A 303 -3.40 19.74 -6.30
C MET A 303 -4.31 20.33 -5.20
N PHE A 304 -3.80 21.10 -4.26
CA PHE A 304 -4.58 21.83 -3.26
C PHE A 304 -4.97 23.25 -3.69
N LEU A 305 -4.46 23.74 -4.82
CA LEU A 305 -4.74 25.11 -5.26
C LEU A 305 -6.22 25.29 -5.64
N PRO A 306 -6.83 26.41 -5.26
CA PRO A 306 -8.18 26.75 -5.68
C PRO A 306 -8.33 26.74 -7.21
N ARG A 307 -9.47 26.32 -7.71
CA ARG A 307 -9.88 26.24 -9.13
C ARG A 307 -9.20 25.13 -9.96
N ILE A 308 -7.90 24.86 -9.79
CA ILE A 308 -7.19 23.81 -10.54
C ILE A 308 -7.01 22.53 -9.75
N GLY A 309 -6.96 22.61 -8.44
CA GLY A 309 -6.78 21.46 -7.56
C GLY A 309 -7.97 20.52 -7.49
N VAL A 310 -7.74 19.39 -6.88
CA VAL A 310 -8.71 18.30 -6.61
C VAL A 310 -8.72 17.89 -5.15
N LEU A 311 -7.70 18.29 -4.38
CA LEU A 311 -7.53 18.02 -2.96
C LEU A 311 -8.03 19.18 -2.10
N ASP A 312 -8.49 18.87 -0.92
CA ASP A 312 -8.84 19.81 0.15
C ASP A 312 -8.14 19.40 1.46
N ALA A 313 -8.21 20.25 2.48
CA ALA A 313 -7.58 19.98 3.77
C ALA A 313 -8.04 18.66 4.42
N LYS A 314 -9.22 18.14 4.05
CA LYS A 314 -9.72 16.87 4.57
C LYS A 314 -8.92 15.67 4.03
N ALA A 315 -8.20 15.82 2.92
CA ALA A 315 -7.33 14.77 2.41
C ALA A 315 -6.23 14.38 3.40
N PHE A 316 -5.78 15.30 4.26
CA PHE A 316 -4.83 15.00 5.34
C PHE A 316 -5.43 14.11 6.43
N ALA A 317 -6.76 14.17 6.65
CA ALA A 317 -7.42 13.30 7.62
C ALA A 317 -7.46 11.82 7.15
N ASP A 318 -7.31 11.58 5.86
CA ASP A 318 -7.27 10.24 5.28
C ASP A 318 -5.85 9.65 5.32
N VAL A 319 -4.83 10.47 5.62
CA VAL A 319 -3.46 10.00 5.76
C VAL A 319 -3.35 9.18 7.03
N PRO A 320 -2.96 7.89 6.95
CA PRO A 320 -2.75 7.07 8.13
C PRO A 320 -1.44 7.47 8.82
N VAL A 321 -1.48 8.58 9.56
CA VAL A 321 -0.29 9.16 10.24
C VAL A 321 0.47 8.11 11.07
N GLY A 322 -0.23 7.06 11.52
CA GLY A 322 0.40 5.96 12.23
C GLY A 322 1.31 5.06 11.37
N THR A 323 1.38 5.26 10.06
CA THR A 323 2.26 4.53 9.15
C THR A 323 3.43 5.38 8.66
N LEU A 324 3.44 6.67 8.95
CA LEU A 324 4.54 7.61 8.73
C LEU A 324 5.49 7.59 9.93
#